data_6a23cfd05a684f3dcbe50013e330a82d
#
_entry.id   6a23cfd05a684f3dcbe50013e330a82d
#
_cell.length_a   1.000
_cell.length_b   1.000
_cell.length_c   1.000
_cell.angle_alpha   90.00
_cell.angle_beta   90.00
_cell.angle_gamma   90.00
#
_symmetry.space_group_name_H-M   'P 1'
#
loop_
_entity.id
_entity.type
_entity.pdbx_description
1 polymer ?
#
loop_
_entity_poly.entity_id
_entity_poly.type
_entity_poly.pdbx_seq_one_letter_code
_entity_poly.pdbx_strand_id
1 'polypeptide(L)'
;MIPPDERPLEPGLYLVATPIGNLRDITLRALDVLAKADVVLAEDTRVTGKLMSAYGIKAKLQRYDDHMGAAVRPQILERLAAGARVALVTDAGSPLVSDPGYRLALEAARQGLKVIPIPGASAVLTGLAVAGLPTDRFLFAGFPPPKSAARRSFLEELKPVRATLIFFEGASRLGDSLTDMAAVFGPRPAAVARELTKLYETVVRGTLDELAADPKLQAPKGEIVVLVGPGEEASLSAEDAEAALAEAVQRLGPSEAAAEVARATGLPRRELYRRAVELKGHGR
;
A
#
# COMPACT_ATOMS: atom_id res chain seq x y z
N MET A 1 -30.95 12.36 7.55
CA MET A 1 -30.21 11.13 7.93
C MET A 1 -30.49 10.11 6.84
N ILE A 2 -29.46 9.45 6.27
CA ILE A 2 -29.66 8.37 5.29
C ILE A 2 -30.15 7.15 6.07
N PRO A 3 -31.35 6.59 5.77
CA PRO A 3 -31.84 5.41 6.47
C PRO A 3 -30.99 4.16 6.09
N PRO A 4 -31.01 3.10 6.91
CA PRO A 4 -30.42 1.82 6.53
C PRO A 4 -31.03 1.30 5.22
N ASP A 5 -30.22 0.65 4.40
CA ASP A 5 -30.70 0.02 3.18
C ASP A 5 -31.50 -1.25 3.55
N GLU A 6 -32.79 -1.27 3.30
CA GLU A 6 -33.65 -2.40 3.67
C GLU A 6 -33.59 -3.58 2.70
N ARG A 7 -32.96 -3.41 1.54
CA ARG A 7 -32.82 -4.48 0.54
C ARG A 7 -32.03 -5.67 1.12
N PRO A 8 -32.40 -6.90 0.80
CA PRO A 8 -31.61 -8.06 1.20
C PRO A 8 -30.25 -8.05 0.50
N LEU A 9 -29.24 -8.55 1.19
CA LEU A 9 -27.94 -8.78 0.56
C LEU A 9 -28.03 -9.92 -0.44
N GLU A 10 -27.31 -9.78 -1.56
CA GLU A 10 -27.10 -10.89 -2.47
C GLU A 10 -26.17 -11.94 -1.83
N PRO A 11 -26.30 -13.24 -2.20
CA PRO A 11 -25.32 -14.27 -1.81
C PRO A 11 -23.90 -13.91 -2.28
N GLY A 12 -22.91 -14.12 -1.40
CA GLY A 12 -21.52 -13.86 -1.74
C GLY A 12 -20.62 -13.55 -0.55
N LEU A 13 -19.33 -13.39 -0.86
CA LEU A 13 -18.27 -12.97 0.07
C LEU A 13 -18.10 -11.46 0.03
N TYR A 14 -18.40 -10.78 1.12
CA TYR A 14 -18.27 -9.33 1.28
C TYR A 14 -16.94 -9.03 1.97
N LEU A 15 -16.03 -8.34 1.28
CA LEU A 15 -14.77 -7.85 1.85
C LEU A 15 -15.02 -6.46 2.43
N VAL A 16 -15.15 -6.38 3.76
CA VAL A 16 -15.63 -5.17 4.44
C VAL A 16 -14.48 -4.45 5.11
N ALA A 17 -14.17 -3.24 4.66
CA ALA A 17 -13.20 -2.38 5.33
C ALA A 17 -13.74 -1.87 6.67
N THR A 18 -12.89 -1.90 7.70
CA THR A 18 -13.17 -1.44 9.05
C THR A 18 -12.39 -0.18 9.40
N PRO A 19 -12.77 0.57 10.44
CA PRO A 19 -12.02 1.76 10.87
C PRO A 19 -10.58 1.45 11.24
N ILE A 20 -9.67 2.38 10.96
CA ILE A 20 -8.24 2.28 11.31
C ILE A 20 -7.89 2.99 12.64
N GLY A 21 -8.88 3.40 13.40
CA GLY A 21 -8.68 4.08 14.68
C GLY A 21 -9.87 4.93 15.13
N ASN A 22 -10.64 5.46 14.20
CA ASN A 22 -11.84 6.24 14.49
C ASN A 22 -13.09 5.47 14.05
N LEU A 23 -13.93 5.06 14.97
CA LEU A 23 -15.15 4.32 14.68
C LEU A 23 -16.04 5.01 13.64
N ARG A 24 -16.02 6.34 13.58
CA ARG A 24 -16.84 7.12 12.64
C ARG A 24 -16.41 7.00 11.18
N ASP A 25 -15.26 6.39 10.90
CA ASP A 25 -14.77 6.16 9.54
C ASP A 25 -15.37 4.89 8.90
N ILE A 26 -16.23 4.18 9.62
CA ILE A 26 -17.00 3.09 9.02
C ILE A 26 -18.04 3.65 8.06
N THR A 27 -18.21 2.99 6.92
CA THR A 27 -19.23 3.41 5.95
C THR A 27 -20.60 2.87 6.32
N LEU A 28 -21.66 3.61 5.93
CA LEU A 28 -23.04 3.16 6.12
C LEU A 28 -23.27 1.79 5.47
N ARG A 29 -22.74 1.58 4.27
CA ARG A 29 -22.82 0.30 3.55
C ARG A 29 -22.13 -0.85 4.28
N ALA A 30 -21.00 -0.57 4.96
CA ALA A 30 -20.35 -1.57 5.81
C ALA A 30 -21.24 -1.98 6.99
N LEU A 31 -21.91 -1.00 7.64
CA LEU A 31 -22.85 -1.29 8.73
C LEU A 31 -24.04 -2.13 8.24
N ASP A 32 -24.62 -1.79 7.08
CA ASP A 32 -25.72 -2.54 6.48
C ASP A 32 -25.31 -4.00 6.19
N VAL A 33 -24.12 -4.21 5.63
CA VAL A 33 -23.59 -5.55 5.34
C VAL A 33 -23.36 -6.35 6.62
N LEU A 34 -22.69 -5.74 7.62
CA LEU A 34 -22.42 -6.41 8.89
C LEU A 34 -23.69 -6.80 9.64
N ALA A 35 -24.74 -5.97 9.54
CA ALA A 35 -26.03 -6.24 10.18
C ALA A 35 -26.83 -7.38 9.53
N LYS A 36 -26.61 -7.63 8.22
CA LYS A 36 -27.39 -8.57 7.41
C LYS A 36 -26.64 -9.84 6.98
N ALA A 37 -25.34 -9.92 7.25
CA ALA A 37 -24.53 -11.10 6.93
C ALA A 37 -24.97 -12.30 7.78
N ASP A 38 -25.00 -13.50 7.18
CA ASP A 38 -25.30 -14.75 7.89
C ASP A 38 -24.18 -15.12 8.86
N VAL A 39 -22.95 -14.70 8.55
CA VAL A 39 -21.75 -14.85 9.38
C VAL A 39 -20.75 -13.76 9.05
N VAL A 40 -20.08 -13.23 10.07
CA VAL A 40 -18.95 -12.30 9.93
C VAL A 40 -17.68 -13.02 10.35
N LEU A 41 -16.78 -13.20 9.41
CA LEU A 41 -15.44 -13.75 9.59
C LEU A 41 -14.54 -12.63 10.08
N ALA A 42 -13.84 -12.83 11.19
CA ALA A 42 -12.99 -11.83 11.82
C ALA A 42 -11.66 -12.42 12.26
N GLU A 43 -10.58 -11.66 12.14
CA GLU A 43 -9.26 -12.06 12.63
C GLU A 43 -9.29 -12.17 14.15
N ASP A 44 -9.66 -11.11 14.85
CA ASP A 44 -9.97 -11.12 16.28
C ASP A 44 -11.46 -10.77 16.49
N THR A 45 -12.24 -11.78 16.90
CA THR A 45 -13.68 -11.61 17.18
C THR A 45 -13.98 -10.65 18.33
N ARG A 46 -13.00 -10.38 19.20
CA ARG A 46 -13.13 -9.41 20.30
C ARG A 46 -13.07 -7.99 19.79
N VAL A 47 -12.19 -7.69 18.84
CA VAL A 47 -12.05 -6.38 18.18
C VAL A 47 -13.29 -6.09 17.38
N THR A 48 -13.66 -7.01 16.49
CA THR A 48 -14.89 -6.90 15.69
C THR A 48 -16.14 -6.80 16.54
N GLY A 49 -16.22 -7.57 17.64
CA GLY A 49 -17.35 -7.52 18.59
C GLY A 49 -17.52 -6.14 19.24
N LYS A 50 -16.41 -5.45 19.57
CA LYS A 50 -16.46 -4.06 20.08
C LYS A 50 -17.01 -3.10 19.02
N LEU A 51 -16.53 -3.21 17.79
CA LEU A 51 -17.01 -2.41 16.66
C LEU A 51 -18.53 -2.60 16.48
N MET A 52 -18.98 -3.84 16.39
CA MET A 52 -20.41 -4.16 16.20
C MET A 52 -21.28 -3.66 17.36
N SER A 53 -20.80 -3.83 18.60
CA SER A 53 -21.50 -3.35 19.80
C SER A 53 -21.66 -1.83 19.81
N ALA A 54 -20.65 -1.08 19.34
CA ALA A 54 -20.71 0.38 19.25
C ALA A 54 -21.82 0.87 18.29
N TYR A 55 -22.21 0.03 17.32
CA TYR A 55 -23.29 0.32 16.35
C TYR A 55 -24.58 -0.48 16.60
N GLY A 56 -24.68 -1.20 17.71
CA GLY A 56 -25.85 -2.00 18.04
C GLY A 56 -26.10 -3.19 17.10
N ILE A 57 -25.08 -3.62 16.36
CA ILE A 57 -25.18 -4.73 15.40
C ILE A 57 -25.02 -6.06 16.14
N LYS A 58 -25.93 -6.99 15.89
CA LYS A 58 -25.89 -8.37 16.37
C LYS A 58 -25.73 -9.31 15.19
N ALA A 59 -24.55 -9.89 15.02
CA ALA A 59 -24.30 -10.89 14.00
C ALA A 59 -23.45 -12.04 14.55
N LYS A 60 -23.48 -13.16 13.87
CA LYS A 60 -22.68 -14.33 14.21
C LYS A 60 -21.24 -14.09 13.83
N LEU A 61 -20.35 -14.00 14.82
CA LEU A 61 -18.91 -13.88 14.60
C LEU A 61 -18.27 -15.27 14.52
N GLN A 62 -17.34 -15.45 13.58
CA GLN A 62 -16.50 -16.64 13.45
C GLN A 62 -15.06 -16.20 13.23
N ARG A 63 -14.13 -16.77 13.99
CA ARG A 63 -12.70 -16.49 13.81
C ARG A 63 -12.22 -17.02 12.48
N TYR A 64 -11.44 -16.22 11.79
CA TYR A 64 -10.78 -16.54 10.53
C TYR A 64 -9.43 -15.84 10.46
N ASP A 65 -8.35 -16.56 10.62
CA ASP A 65 -6.98 -16.09 10.49
C ASP A 65 -6.18 -17.03 9.56
N ASP A 66 -4.95 -16.70 9.24
CA ASP A 66 -4.12 -17.47 8.31
C ASP A 66 -3.82 -18.89 8.82
N HIS A 67 -3.75 -19.09 10.16
CA HIS A 67 -3.51 -20.41 10.78
C HIS A 67 -4.73 -21.32 10.68
N MET A 68 -5.91 -20.79 10.98
CA MET A 68 -7.17 -21.52 10.93
C MET A 68 -7.77 -21.61 9.52
N GLY A 69 -7.39 -20.69 8.64
CA GLY A 69 -7.99 -20.53 7.32
C GLY A 69 -7.96 -21.80 6.47
N ALA A 70 -6.89 -22.57 6.50
CA ALA A 70 -6.80 -23.82 5.73
C ALA A 70 -7.84 -24.85 6.15
N ALA A 71 -8.14 -24.96 7.44
CA ALA A 71 -9.09 -25.93 7.99
C ALA A 71 -10.56 -25.52 7.79
N VAL A 72 -10.87 -24.23 7.91
CA VAL A 72 -12.26 -23.73 7.89
C VAL A 72 -12.73 -23.25 6.51
N ARG A 73 -11.80 -22.93 5.59
CA ARG A 73 -12.09 -22.42 4.26
C ARG A 73 -13.03 -23.30 3.43
N PRO A 74 -12.85 -24.64 3.34
CA PRO A 74 -13.77 -25.48 2.59
C PRO A 74 -15.22 -25.32 3.04
N GLN A 75 -15.48 -25.34 4.35
CA GLN A 75 -16.81 -25.16 4.91
C GLN A 75 -17.41 -23.79 4.59
N ILE A 76 -16.58 -22.73 4.55
CA ILE A 76 -17.04 -21.38 4.18
C ILE A 76 -17.42 -21.36 2.70
N LEU A 77 -16.62 -21.95 1.81
CA LEU A 77 -16.92 -22.04 0.38
C LEU A 77 -18.20 -22.84 0.10
N GLU A 78 -18.43 -23.94 0.80
CA GLU A 78 -19.69 -24.70 0.72
C GLU A 78 -20.90 -23.84 1.13
N ARG A 79 -20.80 -23.06 2.21
CA ARG A 79 -21.86 -22.12 2.61
C ARG A 79 -22.10 -21.04 1.55
N LEU A 80 -21.05 -20.46 0.98
CA LEU A 80 -21.16 -19.49 -0.10
C LEU A 80 -21.83 -20.09 -1.33
N ALA A 81 -21.47 -21.32 -1.72
CA ALA A 81 -22.09 -22.06 -2.81
C ALA A 81 -23.58 -22.37 -2.54
N ALA A 82 -23.95 -22.57 -1.28
CA ALA A 82 -25.33 -22.73 -0.83
C ALA A 82 -26.11 -21.40 -0.73
N GLY A 83 -25.53 -20.28 -1.15
CA GLY A 83 -26.18 -18.97 -1.19
C GLY A 83 -26.04 -18.15 0.09
N ALA A 84 -25.09 -18.46 0.97
CA ALA A 84 -24.85 -17.67 2.17
C ALA A 84 -24.22 -16.28 1.86
N ARG A 85 -24.47 -15.33 2.74
CA ARG A 85 -23.92 -13.98 2.76
C ARG A 85 -22.87 -13.93 3.85
N VAL A 86 -21.61 -14.00 3.44
CA VAL A 86 -20.45 -14.03 4.34
C VAL A 86 -19.71 -12.72 4.28
N ALA A 87 -19.56 -12.03 5.41
CA ALA A 87 -18.70 -10.86 5.51
C ALA A 87 -17.32 -11.27 6.05
N LEU A 88 -16.26 -10.76 5.46
CA LEU A 88 -14.89 -10.87 5.97
C LEU A 88 -14.41 -9.48 6.37
N VAL A 89 -13.99 -9.35 7.62
CA VAL A 89 -13.38 -8.15 8.19
C VAL A 89 -12.01 -8.44 8.76
N THR A 90 -11.18 -7.40 8.87
CA THR A 90 -9.93 -7.42 9.61
C THR A 90 -10.04 -6.55 10.86
N ASP A 91 -9.03 -6.57 11.69
CA ASP A 91 -9.02 -5.76 12.93
C ASP A 91 -9.02 -4.27 12.61
N ALA A 92 -8.38 -3.85 11.49
CA ALA A 92 -8.36 -2.46 11.05
C ALA A 92 -8.11 -2.33 9.55
N GLY A 93 -8.85 -1.49 8.85
CA GLY A 93 -8.63 -1.17 7.44
C GLY A 93 -9.26 -2.14 6.46
N SER A 94 -8.64 -2.28 5.29
CA SER A 94 -9.15 -3.09 4.18
C SER A 94 -8.67 -4.53 4.29
N PRO A 95 -9.56 -5.53 4.27
CA PRO A 95 -9.18 -6.93 4.25
C PRO A 95 -8.20 -7.25 3.13
N LEU A 96 -7.36 -8.28 3.30
CA LEU A 96 -6.36 -8.80 2.37
C LEU A 96 -5.09 -7.93 2.22
N VAL A 97 -5.07 -6.72 2.77
CA VAL A 97 -3.93 -5.79 2.67
C VAL A 97 -3.06 -5.96 3.92
N SER A 98 -2.08 -6.84 3.89
CA SER A 98 -1.30 -7.33 5.05
C SER A 98 -2.12 -8.08 6.10
N ASP A 99 -3.28 -8.58 5.69
CA ASP A 99 -4.29 -9.20 6.53
C ASP A 99 -4.74 -10.55 5.95
N PRO A 100 -5.31 -11.46 6.77
CA PRO A 100 -5.76 -12.76 6.31
C PRO A 100 -6.94 -12.68 5.33
N GLY A 101 -7.13 -13.75 4.57
CA GLY A 101 -8.32 -13.91 3.71
C GLY A 101 -8.06 -13.95 2.21
N TYR A 102 -6.86 -13.62 1.74
CA TYR A 102 -6.51 -13.66 0.31
C TYR A 102 -6.88 -15.01 -0.34
N ARG A 103 -6.53 -16.13 0.31
CA ARG A 103 -6.83 -17.48 -0.22
C ARG A 103 -8.32 -17.76 -0.30
N LEU A 104 -9.12 -17.29 0.66
CA LEU A 104 -10.58 -17.44 0.62
C LEU A 104 -11.17 -16.67 -0.55
N ALA A 105 -10.79 -15.40 -0.72
CA ALA A 105 -11.27 -14.57 -1.81
C ALA A 105 -10.87 -15.13 -3.18
N LEU A 106 -9.62 -15.63 -3.32
CA LEU A 106 -9.13 -16.25 -4.54
C LEU A 106 -9.91 -17.53 -4.88
N GLU A 107 -10.12 -18.42 -3.92
CA GLU A 107 -10.85 -19.68 -4.14
C GLU A 107 -12.33 -19.43 -4.43
N ALA A 108 -12.96 -18.48 -3.72
CA ALA A 108 -14.34 -18.06 -4.02
C ALA A 108 -14.47 -17.56 -5.46
N ALA A 109 -13.57 -16.68 -5.90
CA ALA A 109 -13.57 -16.16 -7.27
C ALA A 109 -13.34 -17.28 -8.32
N ARG A 110 -12.43 -18.23 -8.05
CA ARG A 110 -12.19 -19.39 -8.94
C ARG A 110 -13.39 -20.30 -9.08
N GLN A 111 -14.22 -20.40 -8.07
CA GLN A 111 -15.46 -21.16 -8.09
C GLN A 111 -16.65 -20.37 -8.66
N GLY A 112 -16.43 -19.16 -9.18
CA GLY A 112 -17.50 -18.31 -9.72
C GLY A 112 -18.42 -17.71 -8.66
N LEU A 113 -18.05 -17.78 -7.37
CA LEU A 113 -18.80 -17.16 -6.29
C LEU A 113 -18.57 -15.65 -6.28
N LYS A 114 -19.60 -14.87 -6.00
CA LYS A 114 -19.49 -13.41 -5.95
C LYS A 114 -18.54 -12.98 -4.82
N VAL A 115 -17.55 -12.14 -5.13
CA VAL A 115 -16.70 -11.44 -4.17
C VAL A 115 -17.01 -9.95 -4.30
N ILE A 116 -17.50 -9.34 -3.23
CA ILE A 116 -18.11 -8.00 -3.25
C ILE A 116 -17.29 -7.08 -2.35
N PRO A 117 -16.63 -6.05 -2.91
CA PRO A 117 -15.87 -5.10 -2.11
C PRO A 117 -16.78 -4.08 -1.43
N ILE A 118 -16.57 -3.85 -0.14
CA ILE A 118 -17.15 -2.76 0.61
C ILE A 118 -16.03 -1.79 1.00
N PRO A 119 -15.84 -0.70 0.24
CA PRO A 119 -14.74 0.23 0.47
C PRO A 119 -14.88 0.94 1.81
N GLY A 120 -13.76 1.42 2.32
CA GLY A 120 -13.71 2.16 3.57
C GLY A 120 -12.30 2.64 3.90
N ALA A 121 -12.00 2.77 5.19
CA ALA A 121 -10.73 3.26 5.67
C ALA A 121 -9.54 2.39 5.22
N SER A 122 -8.43 3.05 4.94
CA SER A 122 -7.16 2.40 4.57
C SER A 122 -6.00 3.24 5.07
N ALA A 123 -5.15 2.67 5.91
CA ALA A 123 -3.96 3.35 6.42
C ALA A 123 -2.96 3.70 5.29
N VAL A 124 -2.90 2.86 4.24
CA VAL A 124 -2.07 3.10 3.04
C VAL A 124 -2.50 4.40 2.35
N LEU A 125 -3.78 4.51 1.98
CA LEU A 125 -4.29 5.68 1.27
C LEU A 125 -4.38 6.93 2.16
N THR A 126 -4.73 6.76 3.44
CA THR A 126 -4.78 7.87 4.40
C THR A 126 -3.37 8.42 4.64
N GLY A 127 -2.37 7.55 4.82
CA GLY A 127 -0.97 7.96 4.95
C GLY A 127 -0.48 8.69 3.69
N LEU A 128 -0.77 8.13 2.51
CA LEU A 128 -0.37 8.74 1.23
C LEU A 128 -0.97 10.14 1.06
N ALA A 129 -2.24 10.34 1.42
CA ALA A 129 -2.93 11.62 1.29
C ALA A 129 -2.31 12.73 2.15
N VAL A 130 -1.73 12.38 3.32
CA VAL A 130 -1.15 13.35 4.25
C VAL A 130 0.37 13.45 4.18
N ALA A 131 1.04 12.59 3.40
CA ALA A 131 2.50 12.52 3.36
C ALA A 131 3.16 13.77 2.73
N GLY A 132 2.50 14.42 1.76
CA GLY A 132 3.08 15.50 0.97
C GLY A 132 4.10 15.00 -0.06
N LEU A 133 3.98 13.72 -0.48
CA LEU A 133 4.81 13.07 -1.49
C LEU A 133 3.99 12.85 -2.78
N PRO A 134 4.64 12.58 -3.94
CA PRO A 134 3.93 12.25 -5.17
C PRO A 134 2.96 11.08 -4.99
N THR A 135 1.75 11.20 -5.54
CA THR A 135 0.67 10.22 -5.35
C THR A 135 0.24 9.49 -6.63
N ASP A 136 0.78 9.91 -7.77
CA ASP A 136 0.48 9.36 -9.09
C ASP A 136 0.94 7.90 -9.25
N ARG A 137 2.03 7.55 -8.58
CA ARG A 137 2.53 6.18 -8.49
C ARG A 137 2.96 5.88 -7.06
N PHE A 138 2.45 4.80 -6.50
CA PHE A 138 2.87 4.32 -5.19
C PHE A 138 2.94 2.80 -5.15
N LEU A 139 3.80 2.28 -4.30
CA LEU A 139 3.95 0.86 -4.02
C LEU A 139 3.79 0.63 -2.51
N PHE A 140 2.79 -0.13 -2.12
CA PHE A 140 2.70 -0.64 -0.76
C PHE A 140 3.54 -1.92 -0.63
N ALA A 141 4.56 -1.86 0.22
CA ALA A 141 5.55 -2.92 0.39
C ALA A 141 5.36 -3.72 1.69
N GLY A 142 4.28 -3.46 2.46
CA GLY A 142 3.99 -4.18 3.70
C GLY A 142 4.96 -3.84 4.83
N PHE A 143 5.28 -4.84 5.67
CA PHE A 143 6.21 -4.69 6.79
C PHE A 143 7.62 -5.09 6.39
N PRO A 144 8.62 -4.21 6.56
CA PRO A 144 10.02 -4.59 6.35
C PRO A 144 10.45 -5.71 7.32
N PRO A 145 11.40 -6.58 6.91
CA PRO A 145 11.94 -7.62 7.77
C PRO A 145 12.49 -7.07 9.11
N PRO A 146 12.31 -7.80 10.23
CA PRO A 146 12.74 -7.31 11.54
C PRO A 146 14.25 -7.22 11.73
N LYS A 147 15.03 -8.08 11.05
CA LYS A 147 16.50 -8.12 11.14
C LYS A 147 17.10 -7.13 10.13
N SER A 148 18.02 -6.26 10.57
CA SER A 148 18.63 -5.19 9.75
C SER A 148 19.22 -5.71 8.43
N ALA A 149 19.99 -6.80 8.42
CA ALA A 149 20.56 -7.33 7.17
C ALA A 149 19.48 -7.74 6.15
N ALA A 150 18.43 -8.45 6.59
CA ALA A 150 17.31 -8.84 5.73
C ALA A 150 16.48 -7.62 5.29
N ARG A 151 16.30 -6.64 6.19
CA ARG A 151 15.62 -5.38 5.90
C ARG A 151 16.35 -4.59 4.83
N ARG A 152 17.66 -4.43 4.94
CA ARG A 152 18.47 -3.74 3.93
C ARG A 152 18.41 -4.44 2.57
N SER A 153 18.51 -5.78 2.55
CA SER A 153 18.36 -6.54 1.30
C SER A 153 16.99 -6.31 0.65
N PHE A 154 15.91 -6.36 1.44
CA PHE A 154 14.56 -6.06 0.98
C PHE A 154 14.41 -4.61 0.45
N LEU A 155 15.03 -3.63 1.12
CA LEU A 155 15.01 -2.24 0.69
C LEU A 155 15.82 -2.03 -0.60
N GLU A 156 16.96 -2.72 -0.78
CA GLU A 156 17.74 -2.64 -2.03
C GLU A 156 16.93 -3.12 -3.24
N GLU A 157 16.07 -4.14 -3.10
CA GLU A 157 15.18 -4.57 -4.18
C GLU A 157 14.17 -3.48 -4.59
N LEU A 158 13.80 -2.61 -3.65
CA LEU A 158 12.85 -1.51 -3.87
C LEU A 158 13.52 -0.22 -4.34
N LYS A 159 14.85 -0.09 -4.23
CA LYS A 159 15.59 1.12 -4.57
C LYS A 159 15.37 1.62 -5.99
N PRO A 160 15.29 0.75 -7.04
CA PRO A 160 15.05 1.18 -8.40
C PRO A 160 13.57 1.56 -8.69
N VAL A 161 12.65 1.34 -7.76
CA VAL A 161 11.22 1.59 -7.97
C VAL A 161 10.95 3.09 -7.98
N ARG A 162 10.43 3.59 -9.10
CA ARG A 162 10.08 5.01 -9.30
C ARG A 162 8.64 5.29 -8.88
N ALA A 163 8.39 5.17 -7.58
CA ALA A 163 7.08 5.40 -6.96
C ALA A 163 7.27 5.82 -5.50
N THR A 164 6.28 6.42 -4.89
CA THR A 164 6.22 6.58 -3.45
C THR A 164 6.08 5.21 -2.81
N LEU A 165 7.06 4.81 -2.00
CA LEU A 165 7.07 3.55 -1.26
C LEU A 165 6.33 3.73 0.06
N ILE A 166 5.47 2.79 0.41
CA ILE A 166 4.67 2.84 1.64
C ILE A 166 4.92 1.56 2.42
N PHE A 167 5.27 1.73 3.71
CA PHE A 167 5.55 0.63 4.62
C PHE A 167 4.70 0.75 5.87
N PHE A 168 4.23 -0.36 6.41
CA PHE A 168 3.81 -0.45 7.79
C PHE A 168 5.00 -0.77 8.67
N GLU A 169 5.06 -0.18 9.87
CA GLU A 169 6.16 -0.46 10.78
C GLU A 169 5.70 -0.51 12.24
N GLY A 170 6.35 -1.39 13.00
CA GLY A 170 6.16 -1.46 14.44
C GLY A 170 6.85 -0.29 15.15
N ALA A 171 6.16 0.32 16.09
CA ALA A 171 6.65 1.49 16.81
C ALA A 171 8.04 1.29 17.46
N SER A 172 8.30 0.12 18.03
CA SER A 172 9.60 -0.21 18.64
C SER A 172 10.75 -0.41 17.65
N ARG A 173 10.45 -0.55 16.35
CA ARG A 173 11.44 -0.79 15.29
C ARG A 173 11.66 0.42 14.40
N LEU A 174 10.86 1.48 14.57
CA LEU A 174 10.85 2.62 13.65
C LEU A 174 12.22 3.25 13.49
N GLY A 175 12.95 3.55 14.58
CA GLY A 175 14.25 4.19 14.53
C GLY A 175 15.27 3.37 13.72
N ASP A 176 15.35 2.06 14.00
CA ASP A 176 16.22 1.14 13.24
C ASP A 176 15.82 1.06 11.76
N SER A 177 14.52 1.05 11.48
CA SER A 177 14.00 0.99 10.12
C SER A 177 14.31 2.26 9.33
N LEU A 178 14.13 3.44 9.94
CA LEU A 178 14.51 4.72 9.32
C LEU A 178 16.01 4.81 9.05
N THR A 179 16.84 4.33 9.98
CA THR A 179 18.29 4.26 9.80
C THR A 179 18.67 3.39 8.61
N ASP A 180 18.07 2.20 8.48
CA ASP A 180 18.34 1.31 7.34
C ASP A 180 17.77 1.88 6.02
N MET A 181 16.61 2.54 6.05
CA MET A 181 16.04 3.22 4.89
C MET A 181 16.95 4.37 4.42
N ALA A 182 17.45 5.20 5.32
CA ALA A 182 18.39 6.28 5.00
C ALA A 182 19.68 5.72 4.37
N ALA A 183 20.24 4.67 4.94
CA ALA A 183 21.45 4.04 4.43
C ALA A 183 21.27 3.45 3.01
N VAL A 184 20.10 2.91 2.69
CA VAL A 184 19.83 2.26 1.39
C VAL A 184 19.34 3.25 0.34
N PHE A 185 18.36 4.08 0.69
CA PHE A 185 17.70 4.99 -0.24
C PHE A 185 18.38 6.37 -0.36
N GLY A 186 19.25 6.72 0.61
CA GLY A 186 19.82 8.07 0.71
C GLY A 186 18.81 9.11 1.22
N PRO A 187 19.08 10.41 1.03
CA PRO A 187 18.29 11.52 1.60
C PRO A 187 16.98 11.77 0.84
N ARG A 188 16.24 10.71 0.51
CA ARG A 188 14.92 10.86 -0.15
C ARG A 188 13.95 11.59 0.77
N PRO A 189 13.05 12.44 0.23
CA PRO A 189 11.93 12.97 0.98
C PRO A 189 11.08 11.83 1.55
N ALA A 190 10.67 11.95 2.80
CA ALA A 190 9.89 10.93 3.47
C ALA A 190 8.90 11.53 4.47
N ALA A 191 7.97 10.72 4.93
CA ALA A 191 7.02 11.06 5.98
C ALA A 191 6.80 9.86 6.90
N VAL A 192 6.63 10.14 8.18
CA VAL A 192 6.18 9.19 9.19
C VAL A 192 4.82 9.64 9.68
N ALA A 193 3.77 8.89 9.32
CA ALA A 193 2.42 9.09 9.79
C ALA A 193 2.15 8.12 10.95
N ARG A 194 1.74 8.64 12.08
CA ARG A 194 1.51 7.90 13.32
C ARG A 194 0.09 8.11 13.81
N GLU A 195 -0.55 7.04 14.29
CA GLU A 195 -1.88 7.07 14.92
C GLU A 195 -2.94 7.77 14.04
N LEU A 196 -2.90 7.50 12.73
CA LEU A 196 -3.84 8.09 11.76
C LEU A 196 -5.29 7.91 12.21
N THR A 197 -6.08 8.95 12.07
CA THR A 197 -7.50 9.08 12.48
C THR A 197 -7.76 9.07 14.01
N LYS A 198 -6.72 8.88 14.83
CA LYS A 198 -6.83 8.81 16.29
C LYS A 198 -6.52 10.16 16.96
N LEU A 199 -6.74 10.24 18.28
CA LEU A 199 -6.54 11.47 19.06
C LEU A 199 -5.10 12.02 18.99
N TYR A 200 -4.11 11.15 18.86
CA TYR A 200 -2.70 11.52 18.82
C TYR A 200 -2.09 11.37 17.43
N GLU A 201 -2.91 11.62 16.40
CA GLU A 201 -2.42 11.66 15.01
C GLU A 201 -1.29 12.66 14.85
N THR A 202 -0.19 12.21 14.27
CA THR A 202 0.95 13.06 13.92
C THR A 202 1.53 12.66 12.57
N VAL A 203 1.98 13.64 11.80
CA VAL A 203 2.72 13.43 10.56
C VAL A 203 3.98 14.26 10.58
N VAL A 204 5.14 13.59 10.60
CA VAL A 204 6.47 14.21 10.55
C VAL A 204 7.02 14.03 9.16
N ARG A 205 7.48 15.10 8.54
CA ARG A 205 8.02 15.12 7.17
C ARG A 205 9.45 15.63 7.19
N GLY A 206 10.29 15.15 6.29
CA GLY A 206 11.68 15.54 6.14
C GLY A 206 12.39 14.62 5.15
N THR A 207 13.71 14.67 5.12
CA THR A 207 14.52 13.65 4.48
C THR A 207 14.64 12.42 5.38
N LEU A 208 14.97 11.26 4.80
CA LEU A 208 15.19 10.04 5.60
C LEU A 208 16.27 10.24 6.68
N ASP A 209 17.34 11.00 6.38
CA ASP A 209 18.40 11.29 7.33
C ASP A 209 17.90 12.13 8.51
N GLU A 210 17.08 13.16 8.23
CA GLU A 210 16.47 13.99 9.28
C GLU A 210 15.51 13.17 10.15
N LEU A 211 14.67 12.34 9.53
CA LEU A 211 13.72 11.49 10.26
C LEU A 211 14.45 10.41 11.08
N ALA A 212 15.53 9.82 10.56
CA ALA A 212 16.34 8.86 11.30
C ALA A 212 17.06 9.48 12.50
N ALA A 213 17.41 10.77 12.42
CA ALA A 213 18.05 11.51 13.50
C ALA A 213 17.07 12.08 14.55
N ASP A 214 15.75 12.08 14.27
CA ASP A 214 14.77 12.64 15.21
C ASP A 214 14.57 11.73 16.43
N PRO A 215 14.90 12.19 17.66
CA PRO A 215 14.73 11.40 18.88
C PRO A 215 13.27 10.99 19.14
N LYS A 216 12.29 11.73 18.65
CA LYS A 216 10.86 11.43 18.82
C LYS A 216 10.41 10.22 18.00
N LEU A 217 11.18 9.85 16.98
CA LEU A 217 10.91 8.73 16.09
C LEU A 217 11.68 7.46 16.43
N GLN A 218 12.52 7.48 17.48
CA GLN A 218 13.34 6.30 17.85
C GLN A 218 12.50 5.15 18.41
N ALA A 219 11.50 5.43 19.24
CA ALA A 219 10.59 4.43 19.78
C ALA A 219 9.24 5.07 20.18
N PRO A 220 8.48 5.62 19.25
CA PRO A 220 7.17 6.18 19.55
C PRO A 220 6.19 5.07 19.95
N LYS A 221 5.01 5.45 20.45
CA LYS A 221 3.90 4.49 20.67
C LYS A 221 2.91 4.59 19.53
N GLY A 222 2.21 3.49 19.24
CA GLY A 222 1.09 3.45 18.32
C GLY A 222 1.42 2.81 16.96
N GLU A 223 0.52 2.94 16.03
CA GLU A 223 0.61 2.39 14.66
C GLU A 223 1.26 3.39 13.73
N ILE A 224 2.09 2.90 12.82
CA ILE A 224 2.98 3.74 12.00
C ILE A 224 2.90 3.33 10.54
N VAL A 225 2.79 4.34 9.70
CA VAL A 225 2.99 4.25 8.25
C VAL A 225 4.21 5.10 7.89
N VAL A 226 5.21 4.50 7.28
CA VAL A 226 6.37 5.20 6.72
C VAL A 226 6.19 5.33 5.22
N LEU A 227 6.35 6.54 4.71
CA LEU A 227 6.25 6.83 3.29
C LEU A 227 7.58 7.44 2.82
N VAL A 228 8.11 6.90 1.74
CA VAL A 228 9.39 7.35 1.15
C VAL A 228 9.13 7.75 -0.28
N GLY A 229 9.50 8.98 -0.63
CA GLY A 229 9.36 9.50 -1.97
C GLY A 229 10.14 8.69 -3.01
N PRO A 230 9.82 8.83 -4.30
CA PRO A 230 10.56 8.20 -5.38
C PRO A 230 12.03 8.62 -5.29
N GLY A 231 12.94 7.74 -5.72
CA GLY A 231 14.32 8.12 -5.95
C GLY A 231 14.37 9.26 -6.97
N GLU A 232 15.32 10.15 -6.81
CA GLU A 232 15.63 11.09 -7.88
C GLU A 232 15.81 10.28 -9.15
N GLU A 233 15.28 10.76 -10.26
CA GLU A 233 15.79 10.30 -11.55
C GLU A 233 17.30 10.46 -11.44
N ALA A 234 18.04 9.35 -11.63
CA ALA A 234 19.43 9.50 -12.00
C ALA A 234 19.36 10.36 -13.27
N SER A 235 19.42 11.67 -13.10
CA SER A 235 19.81 12.52 -14.20
C SER A 235 21.20 12.02 -14.48
N LEU A 236 21.30 11.17 -15.50
CA LEU A 236 22.60 10.91 -16.08
C LEU A 236 23.21 12.29 -16.20
N SER A 237 24.41 12.50 -15.72
CA SER A 237 25.08 13.78 -15.88
C SER A 237 24.94 14.17 -17.34
N ALA A 238 24.96 15.44 -17.67
CA ALA A 238 24.88 15.86 -19.07
C ALA A 238 25.94 15.11 -19.92
N GLU A 239 27.06 14.75 -19.29
CA GLU A 239 28.15 13.95 -19.89
C GLU A 239 27.73 12.50 -20.12
N ASP A 240 27.06 11.85 -19.15
CA ASP A 240 26.57 10.46 -19.29
C ASP A 240 25.42 10.36 -20.30
N ALA A 241 24.55 11.37 -20.34
CA ALA A 241 23.48 11.47 -21.34
C ALA A 241 24.04 11.68 -22.76
N GLU A 242 25.11 12.44 -22.90
CA GLU A 242 25.81 12.66 -24.17
C GLU A 242 26.55 11.40 -24.62
N ALA A 243 27.20 10.69 -23.70
CA ALA A 243 27.85 9.41 -23.98
C ALA A 243 26.83 8.34 -24.43
N ALA A 244 25.71 8.21 -23.70
CA ALA A 244 24.60 7.32 -24.07
C ALA A 244 23.99 7.69 -25.44
N LEU A 245 23.84 8.97 -25.73
CA LEU A 245 23.34 9.47 -27.00
C LEU A 245 24.31 9.14 -28.15
N ALA A 246 25.61 9.35 -27.95
CA ALA A 246 26.64 9.03 -28.92
C ALA A 246 26.66 7.53 -29.27
N GLU A 247 26.54 6.65 -28.27
CA GLU A 247 26.42 5.22 -28.47
C GLU A 247 25.14 4.83 -29.21
N ALA A 248 23.99 5.40 -28.80
CA ALA A 248 22.70 5.13 -29.43
C ALA A 248 22.66 5.58 -30.90
N VAL A 249 23.28 6.72 -31.25
CA VAL A 249 23.35 7.24 -32.62
C VAL A 249 24.14 6.33 -33.56
N GLN A 250 25.11 5.57 -33.06
CA GLN A 250 25.86 4.58 -33.88
C GLN A 250 25.00 3.38 -34.27
N ARG A 251 24.00 3.03 -33.46
CA ARG A 251 23.12 1.87 -33.68
C ARG A 251 21.82 2.25 -34.35
N LEU A 252 21.32 3.46 -34.09
CA LEU A 252 19.99 3.92 -34.43
C LEU A 252 20.03 5.22 -35.24
N GLY A 253 18.90 5.57 -35.85
CA GLY A 253 18.72 6.93 -36.41
C GLY A 253 18.61 7.99 -35.33
N PRO A 254 18.94 9.29 -35.61
CA PRO A 254 18.89 10.37 -34.63
C PRO A 254 17.57 10.47 -33.85
N SER A 255 16.46 10.23 -34.51
CA SER A 255 15.12 10.29 -33.89
C SER A 255 14.87 9.15 -32.90
N GLU A 256 15.34 7.95 -33.22
CA GLU A 256 15.20 6.75 -32.37
C GLU A 256 16.17 6.81 -31.19
N ALA A 257 17.42 7.22 -31.44
CA ALA A 257 18.41 7.45 -30.41
C ALA A 257 17.95 8.50 -29.39
N ALA A 258 17.44 9.64 -29.86
CA ALA A 258 16.87 10.68 -28.99
C ALA A 258 15.66 10.17 -28.19
N ALA A 259 14.82 9.31 -28.76
CA ALA A 259 13.67 8.75 -28.06
C ALA A 259 14.08 7.70 -27.01
N GLU A 260 15.12 6.89 -27.31
CA GLU A 260 15.70 5.92 -26.37
C GLU A 260 16.31 6.63 -25.15
N VAL A 261 17.19 7.60 -25.41
CA VAL A 261 17.88 8.34 -24.34
C VAL A 261 16.90 9.22 -23.55
N ALA A 262 15.92 9.87 -24.19
CA ALA A 262 14.88 10.62 -23.48
C ALA A 262 14.08 9.75 -22.48
N ARG A 263 13.76 8.52 -22.87
CA ARG A 263 13.09 7.56 -21.96
C ARG A 263 13.98 7.11 -20.82
N ALA A 264 15.29 6.99 -21.06
CA ALA A 264 16.25 6.55 -20.04
C ALA A 264 16.66 7.68 -19.08
N THR A 265 16.69 8.95 -19.55
CA THR A 265 17.25 10.09 -18.82
C THR A 265 16.20 11.08 -18.32
N GLY A 266 14.97 11.05 -18.86
CA GLY A 266 13.97 12.07 -18.60
C GLY A 266 14.24 13.44 -19.29
N LEU A 267 15.37 13.57 -20.00
CA LEU A 267 15.71 14.83 -20.69
C LEU A 267 14.78 15.10 -21.88
N PRO A 268 14.58 16.40 -22.25
CA PRO A 268 13.70 16.78 -23.34
C PRO A 268 14.13 16.15 -24.66
N ARG A 269 13.27 15.31 -25.25
CA ARG A 269 13.53 14.64 -26.52
C ARG A 269 13.98 15.57 -27.64
N ARG A 270 13.45 16.81 -27.65
CA ARG A 270 13.80 17.81 -28.67
C ARG A 270 15.26 18.25 -28.60
N GLU A 271 15.81 18.38 -27.41
CA GLU A 271 17.21 18.74 -27.19
C GLU A 271 18.13 17.59 -27.57
N LEU A 272 17.79 16.39 -27.13
CA LEU A 272 18.50 15.16 -27.49
C LEU A 272 18.51 14.90 -29.00
N TYR A 273 17.39 15.17 -29.69
CA TYR A 273 17.32 15.04 -31.14
C TYR A 273 18.26 16.00 -31.87
N ARG A 274 18.30 17.27 -31.47
CA ARG A 274 19.22 18.25 -32.04
C ARG A 274 20.67 17.79 -31.88
N ARG A 275 21.01 17.33 -30.68
CA ARG A 275 22.35 16.84 -30.37
C ARG A 275 22.71 15.54 -31.12
N ALA A 276 21.74 14.63 -31.28
CA ALA A 276 21.91 13.41 -32.06
C ALA A 276 22.21 13.67 -33.54
N VAL A 277 21.60 14.72 -34.12
CA VAL A 277 21.86 15.15 -35.50
C VAL A 277 23.27 15.71 -35.62
N GLU A 278 23.74 16.52 -34.67
CA GLU A 278 25.11 17.05 -34.63
C GLU A 278 26.14 15.92 -34.56
N LEU A 279 25.96 14.94 -33.64
CA LEU A 279 26.85 13.78 -33.48
C LEU A 279 26.94 12.95 -34.77
N LYS A 280 25.82 12.76 -35.48
CA LYS A 280 25.80 12.03 -36.74
C LYS A 280 26.46 12.79 -37.90
N GLY A 281 26.42 14.13 -37.85
CA GLY A 281 27.04 15.02 -38.84
C GLY A 281 28.57 15.10 -38.75
N HIS A 282 29.13 14.91 -37.55
CA HIS A 282 30.61 14.92 -37.31
C HIS A 282 31.29 13.58 -37.54
N GLY A 283 30.55 12.51 -37.84
CA GLY A 283 31.06 11.14 -38.13
C GLY A 283 31.20 10.84 -39.63
N ARG A 284 31.24 11.84 -40.50
CA ARG A 284 31.53 11.70 -41.94
C ARG A 284 32.84 12.32 -42.31
#